data_a7d512401537a8e0858b35c87fd9fd49
#
_entry.id   a7d512401537a8e0858b35c87fd9fd49
#
_cell.length_a   1.000
_cell.length_b   1.000
_cell.length_c   1.000
_cell.angle_alpha   90.00
_cell.angle_beta   90.00
_cell.angle_gamma   90.00
#
_symmetry.space_group_name_H-M   'P 1'
#
loop_
_entity.id
_entity.type
_entity.pdbx_description
1 polymer ?
#
loop_
_entity_poly.entity_id
_entity_poly.type
_entity_poly.pdbx_seq_one_letter_code
_entity_poly.pdbx_strand_id
1 'polypeptide(L)'
;MTNQIDLTSVRRLLRFPFAGSGATNQFVLGAAILVVGAFVPILPGLFVAGYLLRVMRDAIEDEPLGMPAWTDWGELLVDGLKATLAAWIYLLPGLVAFMAGMIAYFITVPLSIGFGSRPGSGGDGAFVVLLFAGMGLMFLGMSIGSFLSLVASVPLPVALARLAAERRFGAAFQFGAIHRTIRADAWGYLAAWVLLFGVGGLAYVAYVAIYFTWILCFIAPFLLLPMYFYALLVAAAAFGRFYRESLSATALAAPGQAVAEE
;
A
#
# COMPACT_ATOMS: atom_id res chain seq x y z
N MET A 1 20.43 -3.82 22.78
CA MET A 1 21.31 -3.55 21.65
C MET A 1 20.63 -2.47 20.83
N THR A 2 21.20 -1.27 20.81
CA THR A 2 20.66 -0.11 20.06
C THR A 2 20.76 -0.43 18.57
N ASN A 3 19.63 -0.70 17.96
CA ASN A 3 19.50 -0.85 16.51
C ASN A 3 19.77 0.52 15.86
N GLN A 4 21.06 0.88 15.72
CA GLN A 4 21.44 2.03 14.93
C GLN A 4 21.04 1.69 13.50
N ILE A 5 20.09 2.43 12.96
CA ILE A 5 19.77 2.40 11.53
C ILE A 5 21.09 2.71 10.80
N ASP A 6 21.77 1.66 10.38
CA ASP A 6 23.05 1.82 9.68
C ASP A 6 22.78 2.47 8.34
N LEU A 7 23.29 3.69 8.16
CA LEU A 7 23.15 4.46 6.92
C LEU A 7 23.61 3.66 5.69
N THR A 8 24.54 2.69 5.87
CA THR A 8 24.97 1.80 4.80
C THR A 8 23.86 0.84 4.38
N SER A 9 23.05 0.35 5.32
CA SER A 9 21.89 -0.51 5.07
C SER A 9 20.79 0.23 4.34
N VAL A 10 20.49 1.47 4.75
CA VAL A 10 19.52 2.34 4.05
C VAL A 10 19.97 2.65 2.64
N ARG A 11 21.26 3.02 2.47
CA ARG A 11 21.82 3.30 1.14
C ARG A 11 21.76 2.08 0.23
N ARG A 12 21.96 0.87 0.76
CA ARG A 12 21.86 -0.39 0.02
C ARG A 12 20.42 -0.65 -0.42
N LEU A 13 19.44 -0.42 0.46
CA LEU A 13 18.00 -0.50 0.14
C LEU A 13 17.57 0.49 -0.94
N LEU A 14 18.11 1.69 -0.95
CA LEU A 14 17.78 2.69 -1.97
C LEU A 14 18.42 2.39 -3.34
N ARG A 15 19.54 1.66 -3.36
CA ARG A 15 20.31 1.41 -4.59
C ARG A 15 20.00 0.05 -5.24
N PHE A 16 19.37 -0.89 -4.53
CA PHE A 16 19.18 -2.26 -5.03
C PHE A 16 18.41 -2.32 -6.36
N PRO A 17 17.41 -1.46 -6.67
CA PRO A 17 16.70 -1.54 -7.95
C PRO A 17 17.58 -1.25 -9.16
N PHE A 18 18.80 -0.72 -8.93
CA PHE A 18 19.77 -0.40 -9.97
C PHE A 18 21.10 -1.16 -9.78
N ALA A 19 21.17 -2.06 -8.81
CA ALA A 19 22.37 -2.82 -8.49
C ALA A 19 22.35 -4.17 -9.22
N GLY A 20 23.41 -4.45 -9.97
CA GLY A 20 23.59 -5.71 -10.70
C GLY A 20 23.33 -5.65 -12.20
N SER A 21 23.84 -6.66 -12.91
CA SER A 21 23.65 -6.76 -14.36
C SER A 21 22.18 -7.09 -14.66
N GLY A 22 21.51 -6.23 -15.45
CA GLY A 22 20.12 -6.40 -15.84
C GLY A 22 19.08 -5.80 -14.90
N ALA A 23 19.45 -5.31 -13.71
CA ALA A 23 18.52 -4.68 -12.76
C ALA A 23 17.73 -3.52 -13.39
N THR A 24 18.40 -2.67 -14.15
CA THR A 24 17.76 -1.56 -14.87
C THR A 24 16.69 -2.05 -15.86
N ASN A 25 16.94 -3.15 -16.58
CA ASN A 25 15.97 -3.71 -17.52
C ASN A 25 14.73 -4.25 -16.79
N GLN A 26 14.91 -4.90 -15.65
CA GLN A 26 13.80 -5.39 -14.82
C GLN A 26 12.98 -4.22 -14.25
N PHE A 27 13.66 -3.17 -13.83
CA PHE A 27 13.02 -1.94 -13.35
C PHE A 27 12.20 -1.26 -14.46
N VAL A 28 12.80 -1.08 -15.64
CA VAL A 28 12.11 -0.46 -16.79
C VAL A 28 10.90 -1.27 -17.21
N LEU A 29 11.02 -2.61 -17.24
CA LEU A 29 9.88 -3.48 -17.55
C LEU A 29 8.74 -3.33 -16.53
N GLY A 30 9.04 -3.34 -15.23
CA GLY A 30 8.02 -3.15 -14.19
C GLY A 30 7.38 -1.77 -14.24
N ALA A 31 8.17 -0.73 -14.48
CA ALA A 31 7.66 0.62 -14.68
C ALA A 31 6.76 0.70 -15.92
N ALA A 32 7.14 0.06 -17.03
CA ALA A 32 6.32 0.00 -18.24
C ALA A 32 5.00 -0.73 -17.99
N ILE A 33 5.00 -1.85 -17.24
CA ILE A 33 3.79 -2.57 -16.86
C ILE A 33 2.86 -1.65 -16.04
N LEU A 34 3.39 -0.86 -15.10
CA LEU A 34 2.59 0.11 -14.35
C LEU A 34 2.02 1.22 -15.24
N VAL A 35 2.79 1.72 -16.20
CA VAL A 35 2.31 2.72 -17.17
C VAL A 35 1.17 2.14 -18.01
N VAL A 36 1.30 0.90 -18.48
CA VAL A 36 0.21 0.19 -19.16
C VAL A 36 -1.02 0.05 -18.25
N GLY A 37 -0.81 -0.14 -16.95
CA GLY A 37 -1.86 -0.19 -15.92
C GLY A 37 -2.70 1.08 -15.80
N ALA A 38 -2.18 2.23 -16.22
CA ALA A 38 -2.96 3.47 -16.28
C ALA A 38 -4.05 3.43 -17.36
N PHE A 39 -3.86 2.60 -18.41
CA PHE A 39 -4.79 2.46 -19.52
C PHE A 39 -5.61 1.15 -19.45
N VAL A 40 -5.00 0.09 -18.92
CA VAL A 40 -5.64 -1.21 -18.72
C VAL A 40 -5.73 -1.47 -17.22
N PRO A 41 -6.87 -1.20 -16.58
CA PRO A 41 -7.00 -1.34 -15.12
C PRO A 41 -6.91 -2.81 -14.70
N ILE A 42 -6.46 -3.03 -13.46
CA ILE A 42 -6.43 -4.31 -12.73
C ILE A 42 -5.26 -5.21 -13.14
N LEU A 43 -5.22 -5.74 -14.38
CA LEU A 43 -4.31 -6.83 -14.75
C LEU A 43 -2.82 -6.49 -14.54
N PRO A 44 -2.30 -5.36 -15.06
CA PRO A 44 -0.90 -4.97 -14.83
C PRO A 44 -0.57 -4.75 -13.35
N GLY A 45 -1.53 -4.21 -12.58
CA GLY A 45 -1.39 -4.03 -11.15
C GLY A 45 -1.20 -5.35 -10.38
N LEU A 46 -1.90 -6.42 -10.80
CA LEU A 46 -1.72 -7.75 -10.22
C LEU A 46 -0.32 -8.29 -10.46
N PHE A 47 0.23 -8.16 -11.67
CA PHE A 47 1.60 -8.59 -11.96
C PHE A 47 2.62 -7.83 -11.10
N VAL A 48 2.45 -6.53 -10.96
CA VAL A 48 3.31 -5.71 -10.10
C VAL A 48 3.19 -6.11 -8.63
N ALA A 49 1.97 -6.35 -8.13
CA ALA A 49 1.76 -6.81 -6.76
C ALA A 49 2.44 -8.17 -6.49
N GLY A 50 2.34 -9.11 -7.42
CA GLY A 50 3.04 -10.40 -7.35
C GLY A 50 4.56 -10.25 -7.37
N TYR A 51 5.06 -9.35 -8.22
CA TYR A 51 6.49 -9.05 -8.27
C TYR A 51 7.00 -8.44 -6.96
N LEU A 52 6.25 -7.55 -6.34
CA LEU A 52 6.59 -6.99 -5.03
C LEU A 52 6.61 -8.05 -3.93
N LEU A 53 5.69 -9.02 -3.95
CA LEU A 53 5.75 -10.17 -3.05
C LEU A 53 7.00 -11.03 -3.29
N ARG A 54 7.45 -11.21 -4.54
CA ARG A 54 8.69 -11.92 -4.86
C ARG A 54 9.90 -11.17 -4.29
N VAL A 55 10.01 -9.85 -4.51
CA VAL A 55 11.08 -9.02 -3.93
C VAL A 55 11.07 -9.09 -2.39
N MET A 56 9.89 -9.09 -1.78
CA MET A 56 9.74 -9.20 -0.32
C MET A 56 10.19 -10.58 0.17
N ARG A 57 9.90 -11.64 -0.56
CA ARG A 57 10.33 -13.02 -0.27
C ARG A 57 11.84 -13.16 -0.30
N ASP A 58 12.48 -12.68 -1.38
CA ASP A 58 13.94 -12.71 -1.52
C ASP A 58 14.62 -11.96 -0.35
N ALA A 59 14.02 -10.84 0.09
CA ALA A 59 14.50 -10.10 1.24
C ALA A 59 14.31 -10.83 2.59
N ILE A 60 13.29 -11.69 2.70
CA ILE A 60 13.06 -12.56 3.88
C ILE A 60 14.04 -13.72 3.89
N GLU A 61 14.30 -14.33 2.75
CA GLU A 61 15.18 -15.51 2.60
C GLU A 61 16.69 -15.16 2.63
N ASP A 62 17.03 -13.90 2.88
CA ASP A 62 18.43 -13.38 2.94
C ASP A 62 19.19 -13.47 1.62
N GLU A 63 18.49 -13.56 0.52
CA GLU A 63 19.13 -13.51 -0.79
C GLU A 63 19.77 -12.13 -1.03
N PRO A 64 20.87 -12.07 -1.81
CA PRO A 64 21.46 -10.79 -2.17
C PRO A 64 20.41 -9.91 -2.85
N LEU A 65 20.14 -8.75 -2.25
CA LEU A 65 19.13 -7.81 -2.78
C LEU A 65 19.45 -7.45 -4.22
N GLY A 66 18.66 -7.96 -5.12
CA GLY A 66 18.70 -7.72 -6.55
C GLY A 66 17.28 -7.60 -7.10
N MET A 67 17.17 -7.22 -8.38
CA MET A 67 15.89 -7.26 -9.07
C MET A 67 15.65 -8.67 -9.60
N PRO A 68 14.63 -9.41 -9.10
CA PRO A 68 14.29 -10.73 -9.65
C PRO A 68 13.86 -10.61 -11.12
N ALA A 69 14.03 -11.71 -11.87
CA ALA A 69 13.57 -11.73 -13.25
C ALA A 69 12.05 -11.78 -13.32
N TRP A 70 11.47 -11.12 -14.34
CA TRP A 70 10.04 -11.22 -14.68
C TRP A 70 9.75 -12.54 -15.39
N THR A 71 9.82 -13.63 -14.64
CA THR A 71 9.52 -15.00 -15.09
C THR A 71 8.29 -15.50 -14.36
N ASP A 72 7.75 -16.63 -14.82
CA ASP A 72 6.62 -17.32 -14.16
C ASP A 72 5.39 -16.42 -13.97
N TRP A 73 4.96 -15.81 -15.07
CA TRP A 73 3.84 -14.87 -15.09
C TRP A 73 2.57 -15.40 -14.42
N GLY A 74 2.34 -16.73 -14.52
CA GLY A 74 1.22 -17.37 -13.82
C GLY A 74 1.34 -17.31 -12.31
N GLU A 75 2.53 -17.54 -11.75
CA GLU A 75 2.80 -17.41 -10.31
C GLU A 75 2.67 -15.95 -9.86
N LEU A 76 3.24 -15.01 -10.63
CA LEU A 76 3.12 -13.58 -10.35
C LEU A 76 1.65 -13.13 -10.32
N LEU A 77 0.82 -13.62 -11.24
CA LEU A 77 -0.60 -13.28 -11.27
C LEU A 77 -1.34 -13.82 -10.03
N VAL A 78 -1.10 -15.08 -9.67
CA VAL A 78 -1.73 -15.71 -8.49
C VAL A 78 -1.29 -15.05 -7.20
N ASP A 79 0.00 -14.80 -7.03
CA ASP A 79 0.53 -14.14 -5.84
C ASP A 79 0.06 -12.68 -5.77
N GLY A 80 0.02 -11.99 -6.89
CA GLY A 80 -0.52 -10.63 -6.98
C GLY A 80 -2.01 -10.56 -6.68
N LEU A 81 -2.79 -11.54 -7.12
CA LEU A 81 -4.21 -11.64 -6.77
C LEU A 81 -4.40 -11.83 -5.27
N LYS A 82 -3.61 -12.74 -4.63
CA LYS A 82 -3.64 -12.94 -3.18
C LYS A 82 -3.27 -11.66 -2.43
N ALA A 83 -2.21 -10.95 -2.85
CA ALA A 83 -1.77 -9.71 -2.23
C ALA A 83 -2.83 -8.61 -2.35
N THR A 84 -3.39 -8.45 -3.54
CA THR A 84 -4.42 -7.45 -3.82
C THR A 84 -5.70 -7.73 -3.04
N LEU A 85 -6.17 -8.98 -3.01
CA LEU A 85 -7.34 -9.36 -2.21
C LEU A 85 -7.11 -9.15 -0.72
N ALA A 86 -5.93 -9.50 -0.19
CA ALA A 86 -5.58 -9.22 1.20
C ALA A 86 -5.62 -7.72 1.49
N ALA A 87 -5.00 -6.89 0.65
CA ALA A 87 -5.01 -5.44 0.80
C ALA A 87 -6.44 -4.86 0.76
N TRP A 88 -7.28 -5.32 -0.16
CA TRP A 88 -8.67 -4.88 -0.27
C TRP A 88 -9.49 -5.23 0.98
N ILE A 89 -9.30 -6.45 1.55
CA ILE A 89 -9.99 -6.85 2.79
C ILE A 89 -9.59 -5.94 3.95
N TYR A 90 -8.30 -5.59 4.08
CA TYR A 90 -7.85 -4.65 5.09
C TYR A 90 -8.43 -3.24 4.91
N LEU A 91 -8.52 -2.77 3.67
CA LEU A 91 -9.01 -1.43 3.35
C LEU A 91 -10.55 -1.36 3.28
N LEU A 92 -11.25 -2.51 3.28
CA LEU A 92 -12.71 -2.59 3.13
C LEU A 92 -13.48 -1.70 4.11
N PRO A 93 -13.17 -1.63 5.42
CA PRO A 93 -13.90 -0.76 6.34
C PRO A 93 -13.81 0.72 5.95
N GLY A 94 -12.64 1.18 5.51
CA GLY A 94 -12.43 2.54 5.03
C GLY A 94 -13.18 2.81 3.73
N LEU A 95 -13.15 1.86 2.80
CA LEU A 95 -13.88 1.95 1.53
C LEU A 95 -15.39 2.02 1.75
N VAL A 96 -15.94 1.20 2.65
CA VAL A 96 -17.37 1.22 2.97
C VAL A 96 -17.78 2.57 3.55
N ALA A 97 -17.02 3.14 4.47
CA ALA A 97 -17.30 4.47 5.03
C ALA A 97 -17.24 5.57 3.96
N PHE A 98 -16.24 5.52 3.08
CA PHE A 98 -16.11 6.43 1.94
C PHE A 98 -17.31 6.33 1.00
N MET A 99 -17.68 5.11 0.60
CA MET A 99 -18.82 4.86 -0.29
C MET A 99 -20.15 5.29 0.32
N ALA A 100 -20.33 5.09 1.62
CA ALA A 100 -21.53 5.54 2.33
C ALA A 100 -21.68 7.07 2.26
N GLY A 101 -20.60 7.83 2.47
CA GLY A 101 -20.59 9.29 2.31
C GLY A 101 -20.88 9.72 0.88
N MET A 102 -20.30 9.06 -0.12
CA MET A 102 -20.56 9.31 -1.53
C MET A 102 -22.01 9.03 -1.92
N ILE A 103 -22.57 7.91 -1.49
CA ILE A 103 -23.97 7.54 -1.75
C ILE A 103 -24.90 8.57 -1.12
N ALA A 104 -24.65 8.96 0.13
CA ALA A 104 -25.44 10.01 0.78
C ALA A 104 -25.43 11.32 -0.02
N TYR A 105 -24.28 11.74 -0.53
CA TYR A 105 -24.16 12.93 -1.40
C TYR A 105 -24.96 12.77 -2.69
N PHE A 106 -24.82 11.65 -3.40
CA PHE A 106 -25.53 11.39 -4.65
C PHE A 106 -27.06 11.26 -4.49
N ILE A 107 -27.54 10.96 -3.28
CA ILE A 107 -28.98 10.98 -2.97
C ILE A 107 -29.46 12.40 -2.63
N THR A 108 -28.72 13.11 -1.77
CA THR A 108 -29.15 14.40 -1.23
C THR A 108 -29.08 15.53 -2.26
N VAL A 109 -28.12 15.52 -3.19
CA VAL A 109 -27.99 16.58 -4.21
C VAL A 109 -29.16 16.60 -5.19
N PRO A 110 -29.56 15.50 -5.86
CA PRO A 110 -30.74 15.51 -6.71
C PRO A 110 -32.02 15.83 -5.94
N LEU A 111 -32.13 15.36 -4.69
CA LEU A 111 -33.26 15.64 -3.83
C LEU A 111 -33.34 17.12 -3.51
N SER A 112 -32.22 17.80 -3.23
CA SER A 112 -32.19 19.26 -2.99
C SER A 112 -32.67 20.05 -4.20
N ILE A 113 -32.23 19.65 -5.41
CA ILE A 113 -32.67 20.29 -6.67
C ILE A 113 -34.19 20.13 -6.85
N GLY A 114 -34.74 18.95 -6.56
CA GLY A 114 -36.17 18.67 -6.64
C GLY A 114 -37.03 19.56 -5.70
N PHE A 115 -36.51 19.88 -4.51
CA PHE A 115 -37.16 20.79 -3.58
C PHE A 115 -37.04 22.27 -4.02
N GLY A 116 -35.86 22.71 -4.50
CA GLY A 116 -35.62 24.06 -4.97
C GLY A 116 -36.43 24.44 -6.23
N SER A 117 -36.86 23.46 -7.03
CA SER A 117 -37.60 23.65 -8.28
C SER A 117 -39.10 23.92 -8.08
N ARG A 118 -39.62 23.91 -6.86
CA ARG A 118 -41.07 24.10 -6.58
C ARG A 118 -41.40 25.58 -6.34
N PRO A 119 -42.07 26.27 -7.27
CA PRO A 119 -42.45 27.70 -7.11
C PRO A 119 -43.35 27.88 -5.89
N GLY A 120 -43.03 28.84 -5.03
CA GLY A 120 -43.89 29.28 -3.92
C GLY A 120 -43.87 28.40 -2.65
N SER A 121 -42.99 27.37 -2.56
CA SER A 121 -42.99 26.46 -1.44
C SER A 121 -41.98 26.75 -0.32
N GLY A 122 -41.28 27.89 -0.34
CA GLY A 122 -40.14 28.11 0.59
C GLY A 122 -39.00 27.13 0.36
N GLY A 123 -38.92 26.50 -0.82
CA GLY A 123 -37.99 25.45 -1.18
C GLY A 123 -36.50 25.83 -1.13
N ASP A 124 -36.23 27.17 -1.16
CA ASP A 124 -34.85 27.65 -1.09
C ASP A 124 -34.13 27.21 0.20
N GLY A 125 -34.84 27.25 1.33
CA GLY A 125 -34.28 26.76 2.60
C GLY A 125 -34.03 25.26 2.61
N ALA A 126 -34.96 24.46 2.10
CA ALA A 126 -34.79 23.01 2.02
C ALA A 126 -33.69 22.60 1.02
N PHE A 127 -33.57 23.31 -0.11
CA PHE A 127 -32.48 23.14 -1.06
C PHE A 127 -31.13 23.33 -0.38
N VAL A 128 -30.92 24.45 0.30
CA VAL A 128 -29.68 24.81 0.98
C VAL A 128 -29.34 23.77 2.05
N VAL A 129 -30.31 23.43 2.91
CA VAL A 129 -30.10 22.47 4.00
C VAL A 129 -29.69 21.08 3.45
N LEU A 130 -30.42 20.57 2.44
CA LEU A 130 -30.11 19.25 1.86
C LEU A 130 -28.78 19.24 1.11
N LEU A 131 -28.45 20.34 0.41
CA LEU A 131 -27.16 20.45 -0.28
C LEU A 131 -25.99 20.40 0.72
N PHE A 132 -26.04 21.24 1.77
CA PHE A 132 -24.98 21.25 2.79
C PHE A 132 -24.95 19.98 3.63
N ALA A 133 -26.11 19.37 3.92
CA ALA A 133 -26.15 18.07 4.59
C ALA A 133 -25.47 16.98 3.76
N GLY A 134 -25.74 16.93 2.45
CA GLY A 134 -25.09 16.00 1.54
C GLY A 134 -23.57 16.18 1.47
N MET A 135 -23.13 17.42 1.33
CA MET A 135 -21.71 17.76 1.35
C MET A 135 -21.07 17.37 2.70
N GLY A 136 -21.73 17.68 3.81
CA GLY A 136 -21.27 17.33 5.15
C GLY A 136 -21.11 15.81 5.35
N LEU A 137 -22.11 15.03 4.90
CA LEU A 137 -22.04 13.56 4.94
C LEU A 137 -20.95 13.00 4.04
N MET A 138 -20.73 13.58 2.87
CA MET A 138 -19.62 13.22 2.00
C MET A 138 -18.27 13.47 2.67
N PHE A 139 -18.03 14.65 3.22
CA PHE A 139 -16.79 14.97 3.92
C PHE A 139 -16.59 14.10 5.16
N LEU A 140 -17.66 13.81 5.91
CA LEU A 140 -17.63 12.92 7.05
C LEU A 140 -17.24 11.49 6.63
N GLY A 141 -17.87 10.95 5.58
CA GLY A 141 -17.53 9.65 5.01
C GLY A 141 -16.10 9.58 4.50
N MET A 142 -15.63 10.62 3.80
CA MET A 142 -14.24 10.73 3.36
C MET A 142 -13.27 10.76 4.56
N SER A 143 -13.57 11.52 5.60
CA SER A 143 -12.70 11.64 6.78
C SER A 143 -12.63 10.33 7.56
N ILE A 144 -13.77 9.71 7.82
CA ILE A 144 -13.84 8.40 8.50
C ILE A 144 -13.16 7.32 7.62
N GLY A 145 -13.45 7.30 6.34
CA GLY A 145 -12.86 6.36 5.39
C GLY A 145 -11.35 6.47 5.31
N SER A 146 -10.81 7.70 5.24
CA SER A 146 -9.38 7.96 5.25
C SER A 146 -8.73 7.54 6.57
N PHE A 147 -9.35 7.84 7.70
CA PHE A 147 -8.85 7.43 9.01
C PHE A 147 -8.80 5.91 9.15
N LEU A 148 -9.87 5.21 8.79
CA LEU A 148 -9.92 3.74 8.84
C LEU A 148 -8.89 3.10 7.90
N SER A 149 -8.70 3.68 6.70
CA SER A 149 -7.68 3.22 5.75
C SER A 149 -6.26 3.44 6.29
N LEU A 150 -6.02 4.56 6.97
CA LEU A 150 -4.74 4.82 7.63
C LEU A 150 -4.48 3.80 8.75
N VAL A 151 -5.47 3.52 9.60
CA VAL A 151 -5.34 2.48 10.64
C VAL A 151 -5.08 1.10 10.02
N ALA A 152 -5.78 0.76 8.94
CA ALA A 152 -5.59 -0.52 8.24
C ALA A 152 -4.23 -0.61 7.54
N SER A 153 -3.62 0.52 7.15
CA SER A 153 -2.29 0.55 6.54
C SER A 153 -1.17 0.12 7.50
N VAL A 154 -1.40 0.20 8.81
CA VAL A 154 -0.40 -0.19 9.81
C VAL A 154 -0.12 -1.70 9.79
N PRO A 155 -1.08 -2.63 9.90
CA PRO A 155 -0.80 -4.07 9.88
C PRO A 155 -0.50 -4.61 8.47
N LEU A 156 -0.90 -3.92 7.41
CA LEU A 156 -0.89 -4.42 6.03
C LEU A 156 0.52 -4.85 5.54
N PRO A 157 1.61 -4.10 5.73
CA PRO A 157 2.93 -4.52 5.27
C PRO A 157 3.40 -5.83 5.92
N VAL A 158 3.16 -6.02 7.23
CA VAL A 158 3.49 -7.28 7.92
C VAL A 158 2.60 -8.42 7.45
N ALA A 159 1.32 -8.16 7.19
CA ALA A 159 0.41 -9.15 6.62
C ALA A 159 0.89 -9.64 5.25
N LEU A 160 1.36 -8.73 4.39
CA LEU A 160 1.94 -9.06 3.09
C LEU A 160 3.28 -9.80 3.23
N ALA A 161 4.13 -9.43 4.20
CA ALA A 161 5.38 -10.14 4.47
C ALA A 161 5.12 -11.60 4.91
N ARG A 162 4.10 -11.82 5.75
CA ARG A 162 3.68 -13.16 6.12
C ARG A 162 3.10 -13.94 4.94
N LEU A 163 2.31 -13.29 4.09
CA LEU A 163 1.82 -13.89 2.85
C LEU A 163 2.98 -14.29 1.93
N ALA A 164 4.01 -13.45 1.82
CA ALA A 164 5.21 -13.74 1.04
C ALA A 164 5.99 -14.94 1.61
N ALA A 165 6.18 -14.99 2.93
CA ALA A 165 6.93 -16.06 3.62
C ALA A 165 6.20 -17.40 3.60
N GLU A 166 4.92 -17.42 3.97
CA GLU A 166 4.14 -18.65 4.14
C GLU A 166 3.45 -19.12 2.85
N ARG A 167 3.40 -18.31 1.80
CA ARG A 167 2.70 -18.53 0.51
C ARG A 167 1.20 -18.89 0.66
N ARG A 168 0.64 -18.76 1.85
CA ARG A 168 -0.74 -19.10 2.20
C ARG A 168 -1.56 -17.83 2.45
N PHE A 169 -2.69 -17.70 1.76
CA PHE A 169 -3.57 -16.52 1.88
C PHE A 169 -4.00 -16.23 3.33
N GLY A 170 -4.33 -17.29 4.10
CA GLY A 170 -4.72 -17.15 5.50
C GLY A 170 -3.64 -16.59 6.43
N ALA A 171 -2.37 -16.65 6.04
CA ALA A 171 -1.27 -16.10 6.83
C ALA A 171 -1.37 -14.57 6.99
N ALA A 172 -1.93 -13.87 5.99
CA ALA A 172 -2.17 -12.44 6.04
C ALA A 172 -3.18 -12.01 7.11
N PHE A 173 -4.00 -12.91 7.64
CA PHE A 173 -5.08 -12.59 8.59
C PHE A 173 -4.82 -13.09 10.01
N GLN A 174 -3.61 -13.52 10.32
CA GLN A 174 -3.21 -13.95 11.66
C GLN A 174 -2.87 -12.73 12.54
N PHE A 175 -3.88 -11.95 12.94
CA PHE A 175 -3.72 -10.68 13.66
C PHE A 175 -2.86 -10.79 14.92
N GLY A 176 -2.96 -11.89 15.67
CA GLY A 176 -2.15 -12.11 16.87
C GLY A 176 -0.65 -12.22 16.56
N ALA A 177 -0.30 -12.87 15.44
CA ALA A 177 1.08 -12.99 14.99
C ALA A 177 1.59 -11.65 14.42
N ILE A 178 0.77 -10.97 13.62
CA ILE A 178 1.09 -9.64 13.09
C ILE A 178 1.39 -8.65 14.23
N HIS A 179 0.53 -8.63 15.25
CA HIS A 179 0.71 -7.76 16.39
C HIS A 179 2.00 -8.06 17.19
N ARG A 180 2.32 -9.35 17.36
CA ARG A 180 3.58 -9.76 18.01
C ARG A 180 4.79 -9.31 17.21
N THR A 181 4.77 -9.48 15.88
CA THR A 181 5.83 -9.04 14.97
C THR A 181 6.08 -7.53 15.07
N ILE A 182 5.02 -6.71 15.04
CA ILE A 182 5.12 -5.24 15.14
C ILE A 182 5.68 -4.85 16.52
N ARG A 183 5.25 -5.51 17.59
CA ARG A 183 5.73 -5.21 18.96
C ARG A 183 7.16 -5.67 19.22
N ALA A 184 7.64 -6.69 18.52
CA ALA A 184 9.00 -7.21 18.70
C ALA A 184 10.07 -6.14 18.35
N ASP A 185 9.80 -5.31 17.32
CA ASP A 185 10.65 -4.16 16.98
C ASP A 185 9.78 -3.00 16.47
N ALA A 186 9.11 -2.33 17.40
CA ALA A 186 8.20 -1.22 17.06
C ALA A 186 8.93 -0.02 16.43
N TRP A 187 10.20 0.22 16.78
CA TRP A 187 10.97 1.31 16.23
C TRP A 187 11.45 1.03 14.80
N GLY A 188 11.95 -0.19 14.54
CA GLY A 188 12.29 -0.63 13.18
C GLY A 188 11.07 -0.62 12.26
N TYR A 189 9.92 -1.05 12.78
CA TYR A 189 8.66 -1.00 12.06
C TYR A 189 8.24 0.43 11.71
N LEU A 190 8.27 1.32 12.71
CA LEU A 190 7.94 2.73 12.51
C LEU A 190 8.87 3.37 11.47
N ALA A 191 10.17 3.08 11.52
CA ALA A 191 11.14 3.59 10.55
C ALA A 191 10.83 3.10 9.12
N ALA A 192 10.52 1.82 8.93
CA ALA A 192 10.12 1.28 7.63
C ALA A 192 8.81 1.90 7.13
N TRP A 193 7.85 2.12 8.04
CA TRP A 193 6.57 2.76 7.73
C TRP A 193 6.74 4.24 7.35
N VAL A 194 7.55 5.00 8.11
CA VAL A 194 7.89 6.40 7.81
C VAL A 194 8.62 6.51 6.47
N LEU A 195 9.53 5.58 6.18
CA LEU A 195 10.20 5.54 4.87
C LEU A 195 9.19 5.35 3.73
N LEU A 196 8.27 4.39 3.86
CA LEU A 196 7.22 4.14 2.87
C LEU A 196 6.34 5.36 2.64
N PHE A 197 5.79 5.92 3.72
CA PHE A 197 4.89 7.08 3.64
C PHE A 197 5.62 8.37 3.29
N GLY A 198 6.88 8.52 3.71
CA GLY A 198 7.73 9.67 3.35
C GLY A 198 8.04 9.70 1.85
N VAL A 199 8.50 8.58 1.30
CA VAL A 199 8.77 8.45 -0.15
C VAL A 199 7.48 8.53 -0.95
N GLY A 200 6.41 7.85 -0.51
CA GLY A 200 5.10 7.90 -1.14
C GLY A 200 4.46 9.30 -1.08
N GLY A 201 4.58 9.97 0.06
CA GLY A 201 4.10 11.35 0.25
C GLY A 201 4.83 12.35 -0.64
N LEU A 202 6.16 12.23 -0.77
CA LEU A 202 6.95 13.06 -1.68
C LEU A 202 6.53 12.83 -3.14
N ALA A 203 6.31 11.58 -3.53
CA ALA A 203 5.79 11.23 -4.85
C ALA A 203 4.39 11.83 -5.08
N TYR A 204 3.52 11.80 -4.07
CA TYR A 204 2.18 12.40 -4.14
C TYR A 204 2.24 13.93 -4.28
N VAL A 205 3.10 14.61 -3.51
CA VAL A 205 3.28 16.07 -3.64
C VAL A 205 3.79 16.42 -5.03
N ALA A 206 4.75 15.67 -5.56
CA ALA A 206 5.22 15.84 -6.94
C ALA A 206 4.08 15.62 -7.96
N TYR A 207 3.24 14.60 -7.75
CA TYR A 207 2.05 14.34 -8.57
C TYR A 207 1.10 15.54 -8.57
N VAL A 208 0.72 16.04 -7.39
CA VAL A 208 -0.19 17.19 -7.26
C VAL A 208 0.41 18.42 -7.93
N ALA A 209 1.70 18.71 -7.72
CA ALA A 209 2.38 19.84 -8.33
C ALA A 209 2.38 19.77 -9.88
N ILE A 210 2.59 18.57 -10.43
CA ILE A 210 2.54 18.32 -11.87
C ILE A 210 1.12 18.44 -12.41
N TYR A 211 0.12 17.96 -11.66
CA TYR A 211 -1.29 17.99 -12.07
C TYR A 211 -1.85 19.41 -12.18
N PHE A 212 -1.37 20.35 -11.36
CA PHE A 212 -1.72 21.77 -11.49
C PHE A 212 -1.21 22.42 -12.79
N THR A 213 -0.29 21.75 -13.49
CA THR A 213 0.25 22.25 -14.78
C THR A 213 -0.39 21.43 -15.90
N TRP A 214 -1.46 21.91 -16.50
CA TRP A 214 -2.27 21.23 -17.53
C TRP A 214 -1.43 20.53 -18.63
N ILE A 215 -0.32 21.13 -19.04
CA ILE A 215 0.57 20.60 -20.08
C ILE A 215 1.27 19.32 -19.61
N LEU A 216 1.59 19.21 -18.31
CA LEU A 216 2.30 18.07 -17.75
C LEU A 216 1.37 16.88 -17.42
N CYS A 217 0.06 17.06 -17.45
CA CYS A 217 -0.91 16.00 -17.15
C CYS A 217 -0.74 14.76 -18.05
N PHE A 218 -0.41 14.95 -19.32
CA PHE A 218 -0.17 13.85 -20.27
C PHE A 218 1.19 13.16 -20.04
N ILE A 219 2.19 13.86 -19.50
CA ILE A 219 3.52 13.34 -19.23
C ILE A 219 3.61 12.73 -17.82
N ALA A 220 2.73 13.17 -16.92
CA ALA A 220 2.70 12.76 -15.54
C ALA A 220 2.72 11.24 -15.32
N PRO A 221 1.91 10.40 -15.98
CA PRO A 221 1.94 8.96 -15.80
C PRO A 221 3.31 8.35 -16.10
N PHE A 222 3.98 8.83 -17.15
CA PHE A 222 5.28 8.31 -17.59
C PHE A 222 6.43 8.67 -16.64
N LEU A 223 6.27 9.74 -15.86
CA LEU A 223 7.29 10.18 -14.89
C LEU A 223 7.03 9.63 -13.48
N LEU A 224 5.76 9.65 -13.07
CA LEU A 224 5.37 9.37 -11.69
C LEU A 224 5.19 7.87 -11.42
N LEU A 225 4.70 7.09 -12.37
CA LEU A 225 4.53 5.65 -12.19
C LEU A 225 5.85 4.90 -12.01
N PRO A 226 6.94 5.20 -12.76
CA PRO A 226 8.26 4.67 -12.45
C PRO A 226 8.77 5.05 -11.06
N MET A 227 8.55 6.30 -10.63
CA MET A 227 8.93 6.76 -9.29
C MET A 227 8.12 6.06 -8.20
N TYR A 228 6.83 5.85 -8.43
CA TYR A 228 5.96 5.09 -7.53
C TYR A 228 6.39 3.61 -7.47
N PHE A 229 6.71 3.00 -8.60
CA PHE A 229 7.24 1.63 -8.64
C PHE A 229 8.54 1.49 -7.85
N TYR A 230 9.47 2.44 -7.99
CA TYR A 230 10.68 2.51 -7.18
C TYR A 230 10.36 2.53 -5.68
N ALA A 231 9.43 3.38 -5.26
CA ALA A 231 9.02 3.48 -3.87
C ALA A 231 8.45 2.15 -3.33
N LEU A 232 7.61 1.48 -4.12
CA LEU A 232 7.04 0.18 -3.77
C LEU A 232 8.10 -0.92 -3.65
N LEU A 233 9.11 -0.94 -4.53
CA LEU A 233 10.23 -1.88 -4.47
C LEU A 233 11.04 -1.71 -3.17
N VAL A 234 11.41 -0.45 -2.87
CA VAL A 234 12.15 -0.15 -1.64
C VAL A 234 11.35 -0.53 -0.40
N ALA A 235 10.05 -0.26 -0.40
CA ALA A 235 9.16 -0.65 0.68
C ALA A 235 9.08 -2.17 0.84
N ALA A 236 8.88 -2.91 -0.25
CA ALA A 236 8.80 -4.38 -0.22
C ALA A 236 10.09 -4.99 0.36
N ALA A 237 11.26 -4.53 -0.08
CA ALA A 237 12.54 -4.98 0.45
C ALA A 237 12.75 -4.58 1.92
N ALA A 238 12.35 -3.38 2.33
CA ALA A 238 12.47 -2.90 3.71
C ALA A 238 11.60 -3.73 4.67
N PHE A 239 10.34 -3.96 4.32
CA PHE A 239 9.42 -4.75 5.16
C PHE A 239 9.77 -6.24 5.16
N GLY A 240 10.29 -6.79 4.05
CA GLY A 240 10.81 -8.16 4.02
C GLY A 240 11.95 -8.36 5.02
N ARG A 241 12.93 -7.45 5.03
CA ARG A 241 14.04 -7.47 5.99
C ARG A 241 13.57 -7.27 7.42
N PHE A 242 12.72 -6.31 7.66
CA PHE A 242 12.12 -6.10 8.98
C PHE A 242 11.47 -7.39 9.51
N TYR A 243 10.68 -8.06 8.67
CA TYR A 243 10.01 -9.29 9.05
C TYR A 243 11.02 -10.40 9.40
N ARG A 244 12.08 -10.58 8.62
CA ARG A 244 13.17 -11.53 8.91
C ARG A 244 13.85 -11.24 10.25
N GLU A 245 14.20 -9.96 10.50
CA GLU A 245 14.84 -9.55 11.75
C GLU A 245 13.92 -9.80 12.96
N SER A 246 12.62 -9.57 12.81
CA SER A 246 11.62 -9.87 13.86
C SER A 246 11.52 -11.37 14.17
N LEU A 247 11.65 -12.24 13.18
CA LEU A 247 11.68 -13.70 13.38
C LEU A 247 12.93 -14.13 14.14
N SER A 248 14.10 -13.60 13.78
CA SER A 248 15.36 -13.87 14.46
C SER A 248 15.33 -13.41 15.92
N ALA A 249 14.79 -12.23 16.19
CA ALA A 249 14.62 -11.71 17.54
C ALA A 249 13.67 -12.59 18.39
N THR A 250 12.61 -13.09 17.80
CA THR A 250 11.65 -13.99 18.48
C THR A 250 12.27 -15.36 18.78
N ALA A 251 13.08 -15.91 17.86
CA ALA A 251 13.77 -17.16 18.06
C ALA A 251 14.83 -17.07 19.18
N LEU A 252 15.55 -15.96 19.27
CA LEU A 252 16.52 -15.71 20.35
C LEU A 252 15.87 -15.49 21.73
N ALA A 253 14.63 -14.98 21.76
CA ALA A 253 13.88 -14.75 23.00
C ALA A 253 13.23 -16.05 23.57
N ALA A 254 13.23 -17.16 22.81
CA ALA A 254 12.68 -18.46 23.19
C ALA A 254 13.76 -19.55 23.43
N PRO A 255 14.83 -19.32 24.22
CA PRO A 255 15.92 -20.30 24.36
C PRO A 255 15.62 -21.48 25.31
N GLY A 256 14.37 -21.72 25.71
CA GLY A 256 14.03 -22.67 26.78
C GLY A 256 13.07 -23.80 26.41
N GLN A 257 12.54 -23.87 25.19
CA GLN A 257 11.56 -24.92 24.85
C GLN A 257 12.09 -26.09 24.05
N ALA A 258 13.35 -26.09 23.63
CA ALA A 258 13.96 -27.18 22.84
C ALA A 258 14.65 -28.26 23.66
N VAL A 259 14.66 -28.25 24.99
CA VAL A 259 15.38 -29.18 25.86
C VAL A 259 14.43 -30.06 26.74
N ALA A 260 13.14 -29.99 26.53
CA ALA A 260 12.15 -30.71 27.34
C ALA A 260 11.48 -31.90 26.62
N GLU A 261 11.99 -32.32 25.45
CA GLU A 261 11.52 -33.52 24.74
C GLU A 261 12.72 -34.42 24.35
N GLU A 262 13.56 -34.82 25.33
CA GLU A 262 14.40 -36.01 25.26
C GLU A 262 14.14 -36.91 26.45
#